data_a0cdb2b5f0768c678abd4921627225e4
#
_entry.id   a0cdb2b5f0768c678abd4921627225e4
#
_cell.length_a   1.000
_cell.length_b   1.000
_cell.length_c   1.000
_cell.angle_alpha   90.00
_cell.angle_beta   90.00
_cell.angle_gamma   90.00
#
_symmetry.space_group_name_H-M   'P 1'
#
loop_
_entity.id
_entity.type
_entity.pdbx_description
1 polymer ?
#
loop_
_entity_poly.entity_id
_entity_poly.type
_entity_poly.pdbx_seq_one_letter_code
_entity_poly.pdbx_strand_id
1 'polypeptide(L)'
;MYAPRELPIVHVSVRSSEMIKYASNDFLALKISYINEIANFCEIVGADIEEVARGMGMDRRIGSNFLKAGIGYGGSCFPKDTKALNFQSDHAGVKLKTVKATIDVNREQRTKLIDKARRFFPTFRDVRVAIIGLTFKPGTDDLREAPAKQNIDILLNEGANVIAWDPLGVENFRKRYPDCAINFAENIDEALTDADVCFIMTEWEKIVEYPLDNYKKYMRRPLVFDGRNCYKLSEVEKHEIFYDSIGRKIVDTL
;
A
#
# COMPACT_ATOMS: atom_id res chain seq x y z
N MET A 1 -36.42 0.97 2.60
CA MET A 1 -35.21 0.72 1.79
C MET A 1 -34.25 -0.27 2.46
N TYR A 2 -34.15 -0.34 3.78
CA TYR A 2 -33.22 -1.23 4.51
C TYR A 2 -33.87 -2.50 5.10
N ALA A 3 -35.20 -2.52 5.25
CA ALA A 3 -35.95 -3.62 5.85
C ALA A 3 -35.78 -5.01 5.18
N PRO A 4 -35.56 -5.15 3.85
CA PRO A 4 -35.44 -6.47 3.23
C PRO A 4 -34.13 -7.23 3.53
N ARG A 5 -33.15 -6.59 4.21
CA ARG A 5 -31.83 -7.19 4.45
C ARG A 5 -31.57 -7.54 5.92
N GLU A 6 -32.59 -7.43 6.79
CA GLU A 6 -32.48 -7.67 8.26
C GLU A 6 -31.28 -6.94 8.91
N LEU A 7 -30.88 -5.80 8.34
CA LEU A 7 -29.77 -5.02 8.87
C LEU A 7 -30.23 -4.27 10.13
N PRO A 8 -29.41 -4.23 11.19
CA PRO A 8 -29.73 -3.48 12.38
C PRO A 8 -29.82 -1.98 12.05
N ILE A 9 -30.91 -1.36 12.45
CA ILE A 9 -31.14 0.08 12.29
C ILE A 9 -31.05 0.74 13.66
N VAL A 10 -30.15 1.70 13.81
CA VAL A 10 -29.99 2.48 15.05
C VAL A 10 -30.51 3.89 14.82
N HIS A 11 -31.49 4.30 15.64
CA HIS A 11 -32.04 5.65 15.62
C HIS A 11 -31.27 6.54 16.59
N VAL A 12 -30.61 7.57 16.05
CA VAL A 12 -29.78 8.50 16.82
C VAL A 12 -29.97 9.94 16.32
N SER A 13 -29.46 10.93 17.05
CA SER A 13 -29.45 12.30 16.57
C SER A 13 -28.58 12.45 15.28
N VAL A 14 -28.85 13.48 14.49
CA VAL A 14 -28.07 13.77 13.27
C VAL A 14 -26.58 13.88 13.59
N ARG A 15 -26.21 14.63 14.63
CA ARG A 15 -24.80 14.79 15.05
C ARG A 15 -24.16 13.46 15.44
N SER A 16 -24.88 12.58 16.14
CA SER A 16 -24.37 11.25 16.49
C SER A 16 -24.22 10.37 15.26
N SER A 17 -25.14 10.44 14.29
CA SER A 17 -25.05 9.70 13.02
C SER A 17 -23.82 10.09 12.22
N GLU A 18 -23.54 11.38 12.10
CA GLU A 18 -22.32 11.88 11.43
C GLU A 18 -21.05 11.41 12.17
N MET A 19 -21.04 11.54 13.51
CA MET A 19 -19.90 11.11 14.32
C MET A 19 -19.65 9.60 14.22
N ILE A 20 -20.70 8.77 14.20
CA ILE A 20 -20.57 7.31 13.99
C ILE A 20 -19.81 7.02 12.69
N LYS A 21 -20.15 7.72 11.60
CA LYS A 21 -19.47 7.52 10.30
C LYS A 21 -18.00 7.88 10.37
N TYR A 22 -17.65 9.05 10.91
CA TYR A 22 -16.26 9.49 11.03
C TYR A 22 -15.47 8.59 11.98
N ALA A 23 -15.98 8.36 13.20
CA ALA A 23 -15.30 7.54 14.20
C ALA A 23 -15.06 6.09 13.71
N SER A 24 -16.03 5.50 12.99
CA SER A 24 -15.86 4.16 12.42
C SER A 24 -14.75 4.11 11.38
N ASN A 25 -14.73 5.05 10.45
CA ASN A 25 -13.68 5.09 9.41
C ASN A 25 -12.30 5.39 10.02
N ASP A 26 -12.23 6.28 11.00
CA ASP A 26 -10.98 6.62 11.67
C ASP A 26 -10.43 5.45 12.49
N PHE A 27 -11.31 4.68 13.13
CA PHE A 27 -10.90 3.47 13.86
C PHE A 27 -10.36 2.39 12.91
N LEU A 28 -10.98 2.20 11.73
CA LEU A 28 -10.46 1.27 10.72
C LEU A 28 -9.11 1.74 10.16
N ALA A 29 -8.97 3.03 9.90
CA ALA A 29 -7.70 3.62 9.47
C ALA A 29 -6.62 3.49 10.56
N LEU A 30 -6.98 3.66 11.84
CA LEU A 30 -6.09 3.45 12.99
C LEU A 30 -5.58 2.01 13.03
N LYS A 31 -6.44 1.00 12.82
CA LYS A 31 -6.01 -0.41 12.76
C LYS A 31 -4.95 -0.64 11.69
N ILE A 32 -5.13 -0.05 10.50
CA ILE A 32 -4.14 -0.17 9.41
C ILE A 32 -2.84 0.56 9.78
N SER A 33 -2.91 1.78 10.29
CA SER A 33 -1.70 2.51 10.71
C SER A 33 -0.97 1.79 11.84
N TYR A 34 -1.69 1.28 12.83
CA TYR A 34 -1.13 0.52 13.93
C TYR A 34 -0.38 -0.74 13.46
N ILE A 35 -1.01 -1.56 12.61
CA ILE A 35 -0.34 -2.78 12.12
C ILE A 35 0.88 -2.44 11.24
N ASN A 36 0.86 -1.34 10.51
CA ASN A 36 2.01 -0.87 9.72
C ASN A 36 3.17 -0.42 10.62
N GLU A 37 2.88 0.28 11.72
CA GLU A 37 3.88 0.69 12.70
C GLU A 37 4.51 -0.53 13.40
N ILE A 38 3.68 -1.53 13.78
CA ILE A 38 4.16 -2.80 14.31
C ILE A 38 4.98 -3.57 13.27
N ALA A 39 4.59 -3.55 11.99
CA ALA A 39 5.37 -4.17 10.91
C ALA A 39 6.77 -3.60 10.79
N ASN A 40 6.90 -2.26 10.87
CA ASN A 40 8.21 -1.61 10.87
C ASN A 40 9.09 -2.06 12.05
N PHE A 41 8.50 -2.28 13.23
CA PHE A 41 9.22 -2.80 14.39
C PHE A 41 9.56 -4.28 14.25
N CYS A 42 8.68 -5.09 13.66
CA CYS A 42 8.93 -6.51 13.36
C CYS A 42 10.21 -6.69 12.53
N GLU A 43 10.45 -5.83 11.53
CA GLU A 43 11.67 -5.87 10.71
C GLU A 43 12.95 -5.71 11.55
N ILE A 44 12.89 -4.94 12.64
CA ILE A 44 14.03 -4.67 13.52
C ILE A 44 14.29 -5.85 14.47
N VAL A 45 13.21 -6.44 15.02
CA VAL A 45 13.32 -7.49 16.03
C VAL A 45 13.30 -8.91 15.45
N GLY A 46 13.13 -9.04 14.12
CA GLY A 46 13.11 -10.33 13.43
C GLY A 46 11.80 -11.09 13.58
N ALA A 47 10.69 -10.42 13.89
CA ALA A 47 9.35 -11.03 13.91
C ALA A 47 8.70 -10.97 12.52
N ASP A 48 7.69 -11.82 12.26
CA ASP A 48 6.89 -11.81 11.04
C ASP A 48 5.53 -11.17 11.32
N ILE A 49 5.22 -10.07 10.63
CA ILE A 49 3.97 -9.33 10.81
C ILE A 49 2.72 -10.14 10.46
N GLU A 50 2.81 -11.09 9.52
CA GLU A 50 1.69 -11.95 9.16
C GLU A 50 1.32 -12.88 10.33
N GLU A 51 2.33 -13.40 11.05
CA GLU A 51 2.12 -14.20 12.26
C GLU A 51 1.55 -13.36 13.40
N VAL A 52 2.09 -12.15 13.61
CA VAL A 52 1.62 -11.20 14.62
C VAL A 52 0.16 -10.81 14.34
N ALA A 53 -0.16 -10.41 13.10
CA ALA A 53 -1.51 -10.03 12.70
C ALA A 53 -2.50 -11.19 12.85
N ARG A 54 -2.09 -12.42 12.49
CA ARG A 54 -2.89 -13.62 12.68
C ARG A 54 -3.16 -13.89 14.16
N GLY A 55 -2.13 -13.85 15.01
CA GLY A 55 -2.25 -14.06 16.45
C GLY A 55 -3.17 -13.02 17.11
N MET A 56 -2.96 -11.74 16.82
CA MET A 56 -3.81 -10.65 17.29
C MET A 56 -5.27 -10.81 16.83
N GLY A 57 -5.47 -11.22 15.56
CA GLY A 57 -6.81 -11.36 14.96
C GLY A 57 -7.65 -12.48 15.57
N MET A 58 -7.05 -13.44 16.29
CA MET A 58 -7.76 -14.51 17.02
C MET A 58 -8.49 -13.99 18.26
N ASP A 59 -8.08 -12.87 18.82
CA ASP A 59 -8.81 -12.23 19.91
C ASP A 59 -10.08 -11.58 19.35
N ARG A 60 -11.27 -12.01 19.83
CA ARG A 60 -12.57 -11.49 19.40
C ARG A 60 -12.73 -9.99 19.62
N ARG A 61 -12.04 -9.42 20.60
CA ARG A 61 -12.06 -7.97 20.89
C ARG A 61 -11.34 -7.16 19.83
N ILE A 62 -10.39 -7.77 19.12
CA ILE A 62 -9.58 -7.15 18.05
C ILE A 62 -10.16 -7.50 16.68
N GLY A 63 -10.34 -8.78 16.40
CA GLY A 63 -10.76 -9.32 15.11
C GLY A 63 -9.70 -9.16 14.02
N SER A 64 -9.74 -10.00 12.99
CA SER A 64 -8.73 -10.07 11.93
C SER A 64 -8.82 -8.96 10.87
N ASN A 65 -9.96 -8.27 10.77
CA ASN A 65 -10.18 -7.27 9.74
C ASN A 65 -9.28 -6.03 9.95
N PHE A 66 -8.72 -5.50 8.86
CA PHE A 66 -7.87 -4.30 8.84
C PHE A 66 -6.51 -4.45 9.57
N LEU A 67 -6.02 -5.69 9.70
CA LEU A 67 -4.68 -6.00 10.24
C LEU A 67 -3.67 -6.42 9.17
N LYS A 68 -3.94 -6.19 7.88
CA LYS A 68 -2.99 -6.49 6.80
C LYS A 68 -2.01 -5.31 6.67
N ALA A 69 -0.72 -5.58 6.95
CA ALA A 69 0.34 -4.61 6.77
C ALA A 69 0.64 -4.35 5.28
N GLY A 70 1.15 -3.16 4.98
CA GLY A 70 1.51 -2.75 3.62
C GLY A 70 2.00 -1.30 3.58
N ILE A 71 1.97 -0.68 2.40
CA ILE A 71 2.39 0.71 2.17
C ILE A 71 1.29 1.75 2.44
N GLY A 72 0.47 1.51 3.46
CA GLY A 72 -0.58 2.43 3.86
C GLY A 72 -1.88 2.29 3.06
N TYR A 73 -2.88 3.06 3.50
CA TYR A 73 -4.19 3.13 2.88
C TYR A 73 -4.32 4.35 1.95
N GLY A 74 -5.18 4.20 0.95
CA GLY A 74 -5.60 5.24 0.04
C GLY A 74 -7.12 5.28 -0.11
N GLY A 75 -7.57 5.68 -1.30
CA GLY A 75 -8.98 5.84 -1.63
C GLY A 75 -9.58 7.14 -1.13
N SER A 76 -10.89 7.25 -1.25
CA SER A 76 -11.61 8.50 -0.93
C SER A 76 -12.09 8.59 0.51
N CYS A 77 -12.31 7.45 1.19
CA CYS A 77 -12.97 7.45 2.49
C CYS A 77 -12.00 7.75 3.64
N PHE A 78 -11.05 6.86 3.89
CA PHE A 78 -10.17 6.99 5.06
C PHE A 78 -9.34 8.28 5.04
N PRO A 79 -8.63 8.67 3.96
CA PRO A 79 -7.84 9.89 3.97
C PRO A 79 -8.69 11.15 4.16
N LYS A 80 -9.88 11.18 3.55
CA LYS A 80 -10.78 12.34 3.65
C LYS A 80 -11.38 12.45 5.05
N ASP A 81 -11.88 11.34 5.60
CA ASP A 81 -12.61 11.35 6.87
C ASP A 81 -11.66 11.60 8.05
N THR A 82 -10.47 10.98 8.06
CA THR A 82 -9.45 11.24 9.10
C THR A 82 -8.98 12.70 9.07
N LYS A 83 -8.66 13.25 7.88
CA LYS A 83 -8.26 14.65 7.73
C LYS A 83 -9.38 15.61 8.15
N ALA A 84 -10.64 15.33 7.77
CA ALA A 84 -11.79 16.16 8.11
C ALA A 84 -12.05 16.18 9.62
N LEU A 85 -12.03 15.02 10.27
CA LEU A 85 -12.25 14.93 11.72
C LEU A 85 -11.11 15.59 12.49
N ASN A 86 -9.86 15.40 12.08
CA ASN A 86 -8.71 16.09 12.68
C ASN A 86 -8.84 17.61 12.57
N PHE A 87 -9.20 18.11 11.38
CA PHE A 87 -9.40 19.55 11.15
C PHE A 87 -10.52 20.12 12.03
N GLN A 88 -11.67 19.44 12.08
CA GLN A 88 -12.82 19.88 12.89
C GLN A 88 -12.50 19.89 14.39
N SER A 89 -11.77 18.88 14.87
CA SER A 89 -11.38 18.79 16.27
C SER A 89 -10.40 19.88 16.67
N ASP A 90 -9.42 20.17 15.81
CA ASP A 90 -8.47 21.25 16.03
C ASP A 90 -9.17 22.62 16.06
N HIS A 91 -10.14 22.83 15.17
CA HIS A 91 -10.95 24.06 15.13
C HIS A 91 -11.85 24.21 16.37
N ALA A 92 -12.30 23.10 16.94
CA ALA A 92 -13.06 23.07 18.19
C ALA A 92 -12.17 23.17 19.45
N GLY A 93 -10.85 23.29 19.31
CA GLY A 93 -9.90 23.36 20.42
C GLY A 93 -9.62 22.01 21.10
N VAL A 94 -10.01 20.90 20.49
CA VAL A 94 -9.80 19.54 21.02
C VAL A 94 -8.86 18.77 20.10
N LYS A 95 -7.73 18.30 20.62
CA LYS A 95 -6.75 17.52 19.84
C LYS A 95 -7.04 16.02 19.92
N LEU A 96 -7.41 15.42 18.80
CA LEU A 96 -7.59 13.97 18.68
C LEU A 96 -6.23 13.32 18.35
N LYS A 97 -5.45 12.99 19.40
CA LYS A 97 -4.07 12.51 19.28
C LYS A 97 -3.95 11.24 18.44
N THR A 98 -4.85 10.28 18.62
CA THR A 98 -4.84 9.00 17.89
C THR A 98 -5.16 9.19 16.40
N VAL A 99 -6.11 10.06 16.06
CA VAL A 99 -6.44 10.42 14.67
C VAL A 99 -5.23 11.06 13.98
N LYS A 100 -4.58 12.02 14.68
CA LYS A 100 -3.37 12.67 14.16
C LYS A 100 -2.23 11.67 13.94
N ALA A 101 -1.97 10.79 14.91
CA ALA A 101 -0.96 9.73 14.79
C ALA A 101 -1.27 8.79 13.61
N THR A 102 -2.54 8.40 13.43
CA THR A 102 -2.99 7.58 12.30
C THR A 102 -2.65 8.20 10.95
N ILE A 103 -2.89 9.51 10.80
CA ILE A 103 -2.55 10.26 9.58
C ILE A 103 -1.05 10.30 9.35
N ASP A 104 -0.26 10.57 10.39
CA ASP A 104 1.18 10.70 10.29
C ASP A 104 1.85 9.37 9.93
N VAL A 105 1.50 8.29 10.62
CA VAL A 105 2.00 6.94 10.31
C VAL A 105 1.65 6.54 8.87
N ASN A 106 0.41 6.79 8.42
CA ASN A 106 0.02 6.47 7.03
C ASN A 106 0.82 7.28 6.01
N ARG A 107 1.13 8.53 6.29
CA ARG A 107 1.95 9.39 5.41
C ARG A 107 3.37 8.83 5.26
N GLU A 108 3.99 8.44 6.35
CA GLU A 108 5.35 7.91 6.38
C GLU A 108 5.44 6.53 5.74
N GLN A 109 4.42 5.71 5.93
CA GLN A 109 4.37 4.35 5.38
C GLN A 109 4.35 4.31 3.85
N ARG A 110 3.81 5.33 3.20
CA ARG A 110 3.60 5.36 1.75
C ARG A 110 4.88 5.28 0.92
N THR A 111 5.99 5.78 1.44
CA THR A 111 7.29 5.81 0.75
C THR A 111 8.24 4.71 1.19
N LYS A 112 7.79 3.80 2.05
CA LYS A 112 8.62 2.77 2.67
C LYS A 112 9.41 1.92 1.68
N LEU A 113 8.84 1.62 0.51
CA LEU A 113 9.56 0.83 -0.51
C LEU A 113 10.73 1.60 -1.12
N ILE A 114 10.58 2.91 -1.33
CA ILE A 114 11.68 3.77 -1.77
C ILE A 114 12.82 3.74 -0.74
N ASP A 115 12.47 3.92 0.55
CA ASP A 115 13.46 3.91 1.63
C ASP A 115 14.22 2.57 1.69
N LYS A 116 13.49 1.45 1.52
CA LYS A 116 14.11 0.11 1.46
C LYS A 116 15.05 -0.05 0.26
N ALA A 117 14.68 0.47 -0.90
CA ALA A 117 15.48 0.37 -2.12
C ALA A 117 16.75 1.25 -2.09
N ARG A 118 16.83 2.25 -1.19
CA ARG A 118 17.98 3.14 -1.04
C ARG A 118 19.31 2.41 -0.79
N ARG A 119 19.27 1.21 -0.23
CA ARG A 119 20.49 0.39 -0.05
C ARG A 119 21.13 -0.05 -1.36
N PHE A 120 20.34 -0.13 -2.44
CA PHE A 120 20.82 -0.47 -3.80
C PHE A 120 20.98 0.77 -4.67
N PHE A 121 20.14 1.77 -4.44
CA PHE A 121 20.04 2.98 -5.25
C PHE A 121 20.06 4.21 -4.35
N PRO A 122 21.25 4.76 -4.03
CA PRO A 122 21.34 6.03 -3.29
C PRO A 122 20.60 7.17 -4.02
N THR A 123 20.53 7.11 -5.35
CA THR A 123 19.67 7.92 -6.22
C THR A 123 19.09 7.01 -7.31
N PHE A 124 17.92 7.36 -7.83
CA PHE A 124 17.29 6.62 -8.91
C PHE A 124 17.59 7.19 -10.31
N ARG A 125 18.59 8.06 -10.44
CA ARG A 125 18.99 8.61 -11.74
C ARG A 125 19.34 7.48 -12.70
N ASP A 126 18.72 7.51 -13.89
CA ASP A 126 18.89 6.53 -14.98
C ASP A 126 18.49 5.09 -14.61
N VAL A 127 17.92 4.85 -13.43
CA VAL A 127 17.41 3.53 -13.02
C VAL A 127 16.07 3.26 -13.73
N ARG A 128 15.96 2.09 -14.36
CA ARG A 128 14.71 1.62 -14.95
C ARG A 128 13.86 0.95 -13.88
N VAL A 129 12.71 1.54 -13.58
CA VAL A 129 11.83 1.16 -12.47
C VAL A 129 10.51 0.63 -13.00
N ALA A 130 10.16 -0.61 -12.66
CA ALA A 130 8.83 -1.17 -12.89
C ALA A 130 7.91 -0.87 -11.70
N ILE A 131 6.77 -0.24 -11.95
CA ILE A 131 5.69 -0.02 -10.97
C ILE A 131 4.53 -0.94 -11.32
N ILE A 132 4.23 -1.90 -10.46
CA ILE A 132 3.18 -2.89 -10.68
C ILE A 132 2.00 -2.59 -9.74
N GLY A 133 0.91 -2.05 -10.34
CA GLY A 133 -0.26 -1.52 -9.63
C GLY A 133 -0.20 0.00 -9.45
N LEU A 134 -1.27 0.68 -9.85
CA LEU A 134 -1.43 2.13 -9.75
C LEU A 134 -2.57 2.52 -8.82
N THR A 135 -3.57 1.66 -8.69
CA THR A 135 -4.78 1.89 -7.91
C THR A 135 -4.56 1.65 -6.42
N PHE A 136 -5.40 2.24 -5.56
CA PHE A 136 -5.23 2.11 -4.12
C PHE A 136 -5.59 0.72 -3.58
N LYS A 137 -6.35 -0.07 -4.34
CA LYS A 137 -6.71 -1.47 -4.05
C LYS A 137 -7.15 -2.19 -5.33
N PRO A 138 -7.21 -3.53 -5.33
CA PRO A 138 -7.77 -4.31 -6.44
C PRO A 138 -9.26 -4.02 -6.69
N GLY A 139 -9.73 -4.36 -7.91
CA GLY A 139 -11.14 -4.30 -8.29
C GLY A 139 -11.68 -2.89 -8.57
N THR A 140 -10.81 -1.90 -8.76
CA THR A 140 -11.21 -0.51 -9.06
C THR A 140 -10.16 0.18 -9.92
N ASP A 141 -10.55 1.25 -10.61
CA ASP A 141 -9.66 2.19 -11.31
C ASP A 141 -9.33 3.44 -10.46
N ASP A 142 -9.72 3.45 -9.18
CA ASP A 142 -9.59 4.62 -8.30
C ASP A 142 -8.13 4.85 -7.85
N LEU A 143 -7.60 6.01 -8.23
CA LEU A 143 -6.23 6.45 -7.96
C LEU A 143 -6.14 7.44 -6.79
N ARG A 144 -7.28 7.78 -6.17
CA ARG A 144 -7.29 8.80 -5.12
C ARG A 144 -6.46 8.36 -3.92
N GLU A 145 -5.51 9.19 -3.54
CA GLU A 145 -4.61 8.90 -2.41
C GLU A 145 -3.93 7.52 -2.53
N ALA A 146 -3.75 6.98 -3.76
CA ALA A 146 -2.99 5.75 -3.97
C ALA A 146 -1.49 6.00 -3.72
N PRO A 147 -0.78 5.13 -2.99
CA PRO A 147 0.66 5.30 -2.73
C PRO A 147 1.51 5.35 -4.00
N ALA A 148 1.09 4.68 -5.07
CA ALA A 148 1.84 4.60 -6.32
C ALA A 148 2.21 5.99 -6.87
N LYS A 149 1.27 6.95 -6.91
CA LYS A 149 1.53 8.29 -7.47
C LYS A 149 2.64 9.03 -6.70
N GLN A 150 2.63 8.97 -5.37
CA GLN A 150 3.66 9.62 -4.55
C GLN A 150 5.04 9.02 -4.80
N ASN A 151 5.13 7.68 -4.92
CA ASN A 151 6.39 7.00 -5.23
C ASN A 151 6.87 7.33 -6.64
N ILE A 152 5.98 7.35 -7.64
CA ILE A 152 6.30 7.77 -9.02
C ILE A 152 6.88 9.19 -9.03
N ASP A 153 6.28 10.13 -8.29
CA ASP A 153 6.79 11.51 -8.23
C ASP A 153 8.21 11.58 -7.67
N ILE A 154 8.51 10.84 -6.61
CA ILE A 154 9.85 10.77 -6.04
C ILE A 154 10.84 10.20 -7.07
N LEU A 155 10.50 9.10 -7.72
CA LEU A 155 11.33 8.45 -8.73
C LEU A 155 11.63 9.37 -9.91
N LEU A 156 10.61 10.03 -10.46
CA LEU A 156 10.77 10.97 -11.56
C LEU A 156 11.61 12.20 -11.17
N ASN A 157 11.41 12.74 -9.98
CA ASN A 157 12.19 13.87 -9.47
C ASN A 157 13.68 13.52 -9.31
N GLU A 158 13.99 12.24 -9.14
CA GLU A 158 15.38 11.75 -9.07
C GLU A 158 15.94 11.31 -10.42
N GLY A 159 15.15 11.38 -11.49
CA GLY A 159 15.59 11.05 -12.85
C GLY A 159 15.46 9.57 -13.20
N ALA A 160 14.57 8.82 -12.57
CA ALA A 160 14.27 7.43 -12.92
C ALA A 160 13.50 7.31 -14.24
N ASN A 161 13.71 6.20 -14.95
CA ASN A 161 12.91 5.79 -16.11
C ASN A 161 11.79 4.86 -15.63
N VAL A 162 10.60 5.41 -15.42
CA VAL A 162 9.47 4.67 -14.84
C VAL A 162 8.60 4.06 -15.93
N ILE A 163 8.33 2.76 -15.80
CA ILE A 163 7.30 2.06 -16.56
C ILE A 163 6.29 1.46 -15.59
N ALA A 164 5.00 1.64 -15.85
CA ALA A 164 3.94 1.20 -14.95
C ALA A 164 2.95 0.26 -15.65
N TRP A 165 2.42 -0.69 -14.88
CA TRP A 165 1.33 -1.54 -15.29
C TRP A 165 0.24 -1.59 -14.21
N ASP A 166 -1.02 -1.54 -14.66
CA ASP A 166 -2.20 -1.77 -13.83
C ASP A 166 -3.34 -2.25 -14.74
N PRO A 167 -4.13 -3.26 -14.34
CA PRO A 167 -5.15 -3.82 -15.22
C PRO A 167 -6.33 -2.89 -15.50
N LEU A 168 -6.59 -1.89 -14.65
CA LEU A 168 -7.73 -0.97 -14.78
C LEU A 168 -7.35 0.51 -14.67
N GLY A 169 -6.26 0.84 -13.95
CA GLY A 169 -5.94 2.20 -13.55
C GLY A 169 -5.24 3.05 -14.61
N VAL A 170 -4.67 2.47 -15.67
CA VAL A 170 -3.81 3.17 -16.65
C VAL A 170 -4.55 4.33 -17.34
N GLU A 171 -5.76 4.09 -17.88
CA GLU A 171 -6.52 5.14 -18.56
C GLU A 171 -6.87 6.32 -17.64
N ASN A 172 -7.31 6.00 -16.40
CA ASN A 172 -7.64 7.00 -15.41
C ASN A 172 -6.39 7.75 -14.96
N PHE A 173 -5.25 7.07 -14.86
CA PHE A 173 -3.96 7.69 -14.53
C PHE A 173 -3.54 8.72 -15.58
N ARG A 174 -3.60 8.37 -16.87
CA ARG A 174 -3.30 9.29 -17.98
C ARG A 174 -4.18 10.53 -17.97
N LYS A 175 -5.49 10.35 -17.73
CA LYS A 175 -6.45 11.46 -17.65
C LYS A 175 -6.20 12.38 -16.44
N ARG A 176 -5.85 11.79 -15.31
CA ARG A 176 -5.70 12.52 -14.04
C ARG A 176 -4.34 13.22 -13.92
N TYR A 177 -3.32 12.64 -14.52
CA TYR A 177 -1.92 13.10 -14.43
C TYR A 177 -1.29 13.18 -15.83
N PRO A 178 -1.81 14.06 -16.72
CA PRO A 178 -1.37 14.12 -18.12
C PRO A 178 0.10 14.52 -18.27
N ASP A 179 0.65 15.28 -17.33
CA ASP A 179 2.04 15.74 -17.35
C ASP A 179 3.01 14.77 -16.66
N CYS A 180 2.52 13.62 -16.19
CA CYS A 180 3.36 12.62 -15.54
C CYS A 180 4.13 11.80 -16.59
N ALA A 181 5.43 12.03 -16.68
CA ALA A 181 6.30 11.48 -17.73
C ALA A 181 6.71 10.03 -17.42
N ILE A 182 5.75 9.09 -17.44
CA ILE A 182 5.99 7.65 -17.31
C ILE A 182 5.52 6.89 -18.55
N ASN A 183 6.09 5.71 -18.75
CA ASN A 183 5.62 4.76 -19.76
C ASN A 183 4.60 3.79 -19.14
N PHE A 184 3.73 3.23 -19.98
CA PHE A 184 2.75 2.23 -19.56
C PHE A 184 2.92 0.96 -20.37
N ALA A 185 3.01 -0.16 -19.67
CA ALA A 185 3.10 -1.49 -20.27
C ALA A 185 1.70 -2.10 -20.50
N GLU A 186 1.58 -2.96 -21.50
CA GLU A 186 0.36 -3.72 -21.78
C GLU A 186 0.17 -4.91 -20.84
N ASN A 187 1.29 -5.46 -20.33
CA ASN A 187 1.31 -6.59 -19.41
C ASN A 187 2.49 -6.49 -18.43
N ILE A 188 2.52 -7.38 -17.43
CA ILE A 188 3.56 -7.40 -16.38
C ILE A 188 4.94 -7.72 -16.99
N ASP A 189 5.02 -8.65 -17.94
CA ASP A 189 6.28 -9.04 -18.58
C ASP A 189 6.97 -7.84 -19.24
N GLU A 190 6.20 -7.04 -19.97
CA GLU A 190 6.70 -5.81 -20.61
C GLU A 190 7.15 -4.78 -19.56
N ALA A 191 6.40 -4.61 -18.47
CA ALA A 191 6.80 -3.70 -17.40
C ALA A 191 8.12 -4.11 -16.75
N LEU A 192 8.34 -5.41 -16.59
CA LEU A 192 9.54 -5.97 -15.98
C LEU A 192 10.74 -6.02 -16.93
N THR A 193 10.52 -5.99 -18.26
CA THR A 193 11.60 -6.13 -19.24
C THR A 193 12.70 -5.08 -19.05
N ASP A 194 13.92 -5.54 -18.82
CA ASP A 194 15.12 -4.73 -18.54
C ASP A 194 15.00 -3.83 -17.29
N ALA A 195 14.05 -4.06 -16.39
CA ALA A 195 13.94 -3.29 -15.16
C ALA A 195 15.11 -3.60 -14.19
N ASP A 196 15.61 -2.56 -13.54
CA ASP A 196 16.64 -2.67 -12.50
C ASP A 196 16.00 -2.95 -11.12
N VAL A 197 14.74 -2.55 -10.94
CA VAL A 197 13.96 -2.73 -9.72
C VAL A 197 12.46 -2.78 -10.03
N CYS A 198 11.72 -3.58 -9.27
CA CYS A 198 10.27 -3.67 -9.31
C CYS A 198 9.67 -3.27 -7.97
N PHE A 199 8.66 -2.39 -8.00
CA PHE A 199 7.82 -2.04 -6.86
C PHE A 199 6.39 -2.54 -7.07
N ILE A 200 5.90 -3.40 -6.18
CA ILE A 200 4.52 -3.87 -6.16
C ILE A 200 3.70 -2.94 -5.25
N MET A 201 2.75 -2.20 -5.84
CA MET A 201 1.97 -1.16 -5.14
C MET A 201 0.53 -1.59 -4.84
N THR A 202 -0.01 -2.57 -5.58
CA THR A 202 -1.39 -3.04 -5.44
C THR A 202 -1.44 -4.55 -5.61
N GLU A 203 -2.20 -5.23 -4.76
CA GLU A 203 -2.31 -6.69 -4.72
C GLU A 203 -3.40 -7.24 -5.68
N TRP A 204 -3.29 -6.93 -6.98
CA TRP A 204 -4.16 -7.52 -7.99
C TRP A 204 -3.95 -9.04 -8.06
N GLU A 205 -5.01 -9.81 -8.32
CA GLU A 205 -4.93 -11.27 -8.48
C GLU A 205 -3.86 -11.68 -9.49
N LYS A 206 -3.79 -10.98 -10.64
CA LYS A 206 -2.76 -11.19 -11.66
C LYS A 206 -1.33 -10.99 -11.15
N ILE A 207 -1.13 -10.20 -10.10
CA ILE A 207 0.17 -9.99 -9.46
C ILE A 207 0.43 -11.11 -8.44
N VAL A 208 -0.56 -11.42 -7.61
CA VAL A 208 -0.46 -12.48 -6.59
C VAL A 208 -0.18 -13.84 -7.22
N GLU A 209 -0.74 -14.09 -8.41
CA GLU A 209 -0.57 -15.34 -9.17
C GLU A 209 0.59 -15.28 -10.18
N TYR A 210 1.30 -14.16 -10.27
CA TYR A 210 2.37 -13.99 -11.25
C TYR A 210 3.56 -14.91 -10.92
N PRO A 211 4.07 -15.69 -11.91
CA PRO A 211 5.16 -16.62 -11.68
C PRO A 211 6.44 -15.93 -11.22
N LEU A 212 6.99 -16.34 -10.09
CA LEU A 212 8.18 -15.73 -9.49
C LEU A 212 9.43 -15.83 -10.37
N ASP A 213 9.57 -16.91 -11.16
CA ASP A 213 10.68 -17.05 -12.12
C ASP A 213 10.72 -15.96 -13.19
N ASN A 214 9.59 -15.35 -13.49
CA ASN A 214 9.50 -14.30 -14.49
C ASN A 214 10.23 -13.02 -14.05
N TYR A 215 10.34 -12.75 -12.74
CA TYR A 215 11.16 -11.62 -12.28
C TYR A 215 12.62 -11.79 -12.71
N LYS A 216 13.21 -12.97 -12.52
CA LYS A 216 14.57 -13.27 -13.00
C LYS A 216 14.67 -13.26 -14.53
N LYS A 217 13.64 -13.77 -15.21
CA LYS A 217 13.61 -13.89 -16.67
C LYS A 217 13.61 -12.55 -17.39
N TYR A 218 12.84 -11.58 -16.90
CA TYR A 218 12.61 -10.31 -17.60
C TYR A 218 13.44 -9.15 -17.06
N MET A 219 13.74 -9.13 -15.75
CA MET A 219 14.46 -8.03 -15.14
C MET A 219 15.96 -8.15 -15.36
N ARG A 220 16.64 -7.03 -15.51
CA ARG A 220 18.10 -6.96 -15.51
C ARG A 220 18.68 -7.34 -14.13
N ARG A 221 18.00 -6.90 -13.09
CA ARG A 221 18.27 -7.24 -11.69
C ARG A 221 16.94 -7.57 -11.02
N PRO A 222 16.70 -8.80 -10.59
CA PRO A 222 15.42 -9.19 -9.98
C PRO A 222 15.31 -8.70 -8.52
N LEU A 223 15.35 -7.39 -8.34
CA LEU A 223 15.14 -6.70 -7.07
C LEU A 223 13.66 -6.34 -6.94
N VAL A 224 12.92 -7.08 -6.12
CA VAL A 224 11.48 -6.93 -5.94
C VAL A 224 11.18 -6.37 -4.54
N PHE A 225 10.53 -5.23 -4.50
CA PHE A 225 10.03 -4.59 -3.29
C PHE A 225 8.51 -4.64 -3.28
N ASP A 226 7.95 -5.39 -2.35
CA ASP A 226 6.51 -5.67 -2.31
C ASP A 226 5.83 -4.92 -1.16
N GLY A 227 5.02 -3.93 -1.51
CA GLY A 227 4.26 -3.11 -0.57
C GLY A 227 2.95 -3.72 -0.10
N ARG A 228 2.63 -4.94 -0.54
CA ARG A 228 1.33 -5.58 -0.27
C ARG A 228 1.44 -7.00 0.27
N ASN A 229 2.67 -7.50 0.46
CA ASN A 229 2.92 -8.87 0.92
C ASN A 229 2.20 -9.91 0.06
N CYS A 230 2.34 -9.80 -1.27
CA CYS A 230 1.63 -10.63 -2.24
C CYS A 230 2.06 -12.09 -2.21
N TYR A 231 3.32 -12.37 -1.90
CA TYR A 231 3.89 -13.72 -1.95
C TYR A 231 4.21 -14.27 -0.56
N LYS A 232 4.09 -15.59 -0.41
CA LYS A 232 4.57 -16.30 0.77
C LYS A 232 6.10 -16.40 0.71
N LEU A 233 6.79 -16.07 1.80
CA LEU A 233 8.25 -16.12 1.84
C LEU A 233 8.80 -17.51 1.52
N SER A 234 8.15 -18.59 1.98
CA SER A 234 8.52 -19.97 1.67
C SER A 234 8.46 -20.34 0.18
N GLU A 235 7.66 -19.62 -0.62
CA GLU A 235 7.68 -19.78 -2.08
C GLU A 235 8.79 -18.93 -2.68
N VAL A 236 8.94 -17.69 -2.23
CA VAL A 236 9.99 -16.79 -2.70
C VAL A 236 11.39 -17.39 -2.53
N GLU A 237 11.66 -18.08 -1.42
CA GLU A 237 12.94 -18.73 -1.11
C GLU A 237 13.37 -19.82 -2.12
N LYS A 238 12.46 -20.26 -2.98
CA LYS A 238 12.74 -21.28 -4.02
C LYS A 238 13.21 -20.67 -5.35
N HIS A 239 13.17 -19.33 -5.47
CA HIS A 239 13.48 -18.62 -6.70
C HIS A 239 14.69 -17.71 -6.51
N GLU A 240 15.45 -17.46 -7.57
CA GLU A 240 16.64 -16.60 -7.54
C GLU A 240 16.24 -15.13 -7.73
N ILE A 241 15.70 -14.52 -6.66
CA ILE A 241 15.31 -13.11 -6.61
C ILE A 241 15.70 -12.50 -5.27
N PHE A 242 15.95 -11.21 -5.26
CA PHE A 242 15.92 -10.42 -4.04
C PHE A 242 14.48 -9.96 -3.80
N TYR A 243 13.96 -10.24 -2.61
CA TYR A 243 12.59 -9.86 -2.25
C TYR A 243 12.55 -9.25 -0.86
N ASP A 244 12.04 -8.02 -0.79
CA ASP A 244 11.83 -7.29 0.44
C ASP A 244 10.38 -6.79 0.50
N SER A 245 9.69 -7.07 1.58
CA SER A 245 8.29 -6.73 1.77
C SER A 245 8.07 -5.99 3.10
N ILE A 246 6.85 -5.85 3.56
CA ILE A 246 6.55 -5.06 4.74
C ILE A 246 6.45 -5.96 5.97
N GLY A 247 7.28 -5.68 7.01
CA GLY A 247 7.20 -6.33 8.31
C GLY A 247 7.64 -7.79 8.34
N ARG A 248 8.44 -8.24 7.38
CA ARG A 248 8.91 -9.62 7.25
C ARG A 248 10.42 -9.65 6.98
N LYS A 249 11.03 -10.83 7.15
CA LYS A 249 12.43 -11.01 6.78
C LYS A 249 12.63 -10.80 5.28
N ILE A 250 13.81 -10.30 4.93
CA ILE A 250 14.25 -10.22 3.55
C ILE A 250 14.62 -11.62 3.05
N VAL A 251 14.25 -11.93 1.81
CA VAL A 251 14.76 -13.09 1.08
C VAL A 251 15.76 -12.59 0.05
N ASP A 252 16.99 -13.04 0.16
CA ASP A 252 18.07 -12.74 -0.77
C ASP A 252 18.68 -14.07 -1.23
N THR A 253 18.37 -14.43 -2.45
CA THR A 253 18.80 -15.69 -3.10
C THR A 253 19.57 -15.41 -4.39
N LEU A 254 20.05 -14.16 -4.60
CA LEU A 254 20.85 -13.75 -5.76
C LEU A 254 22.31 -14.21 -5.65
#